data_4a99eb961c81ffcb96d93e1272c77a99
#
_entry.id   4a99eb961c81ffcb96d93e1272c77a99
#
_cell.length_a   1.000
_cell.length_b   1.000
_cell.length_c   1.000
_cell.angle_alpha   90.00
_cell.angle_beta   90.00
_cell.angle_gamma   90.00
#
_symmetry.space_group_name_H-M   'P 1'
#
loop_
_entity.id
_entity.type
_entity.pdbx_description
1 polymer ?
#
loop_
_entity_poly.entity_id
_entity_poly.type
_entity_poly.pdbx_seq_one_letter_code
_entity_poly.pdbx_strand_id
1 'polypeptide(L)'
;MSELEVLRRTLPMVGAEPSILDDTRIAHVVAHGHRILSHRTVPGLRVDMEETPDAIIGKLIVEAGAQIAQPIHMCFGLAHPTGKQQIKIDVQMLEGAQARVLSHCLFPFAQAAEH
;
A
#
# COMPACT_ATOMS: atom_id res chain seq x y z
N MET A 1 -7.54 10.85 -16.52
CA MET A 1 -6.89 9.69 -15.89
C MET A 1 -7.15 9.74 -14.40
N SER A 2 -7.58 8.62 -13.80
CA SER A 2 -7.84 8.56 -12.37
C SER A 2 -6.52 8.59 -11.58
N GLU A 3 -6.63 8.94 -10.30
CA GLU A 3 -5.47 8.91 -9.39
C GLU A 3 -4.85 7.52 -9.29
N LEU A 4 -5.71 6.48 -9.23
CA LEU A 4 -5.23 5.10 -9.21
C LEU A 4 -4.43 4.77 -10.48
N GLU A 5 -4.89 5.19 -11.63
CA GLU A 5 -4.20 4.92 -12.89
C GLU A 5 -2.85 5.64 -12.95
N VAL A 6 -2.79 6.88 -12.46
CA VAL A 6 -1.51 7.61 -12.38
C VAL A 6 -0.53 6.88 -11.50
N LEU A 7 -0.96 6.43 -10.31
CA LEU A 7 -0.08 5.68 -9.41
C LEU A 7 0.34 4.34 -10.00
N ARG A 8 -0.58 3.64 -10.67
CA ARG A 8 -0.27 2.38 -11.36
C ARG A 8 0.85 2.58 -12.37
N ARG A 9 0.80 3.63 -13.17
CA ARG A 9 1.82 3.93 -14.19
C ARG A 9 3.16 4.34 -13.58
N THR A 10 3.18 4.73 -12.31
CA THR A 10 4.39 5.11 -11.61
C THR A 10 5.15 3.90 -11.05
N LEU A 11 4.47 2.77 -10.85
CA LEU A 11 5.07 1.58 -10.25
C LEU A 11 6.38 1.12 -10.92
N PRO A 12 6.49 1.09 -12.26
CA PRO A 12 7.76 0.69 -12.89
C PRO A 12 8.93 1.57 -12.51
N MET A 13 8.70 2.84 -12.16
CA MET A 13 9.75 3.78 -11.78
C MET A 13 10.39 3.42 -10.42
N VAL A 14 9.71 2.63 -9.60
CA VAL A 14 10.22 2.15 -8.31
C VAL A 14 10.50 0.65 -8.33
N GLY A 15 10.56 0.05 -9.52
CA GLY A 15 10.91 -1.35 -9.70
C GLY A 15 9.76 -2.33 -9.46
N ALA A 16 8.52 -1.85 -9.47
CA ALA A 16 7.34 -2.70 -9.28
C ALA A 16 6.57 -2.85 -10.59
N GLU A 17 5.92 -4.00 -10.76
CA GLU A 17 5.10 -4.24 -11.95
C GLU A 17 3.66 -3.79 -11.72
N PRO A 18 3.05 -3.06 -12.68
CA PRO A 18 1.64 -2.63 -12.53
C PRO A 18 0.66 -3.79 -12.35
N SER A 19 1.00 -4.97 -12.87
CA SER A 19 0.15 -6.15 -12.78
C SER A 19 -0.06 -6.66 -11.35
N ILE A 20 0.74 -6.22 -10.37
CA ILE A 20 0.55 -6.62 -8.97
C ILE A 20 -0.83 -6.21 -8.45
N LEU A 21 -1.41 -5.16 -9.00
CA LEU A 21 -2.73 -4.67 -8.57
C LEU A 21 -3.87 -5.54 -9.11
N ASP A 22 -3.61 -6.35 -10.12
CA ASP A 22 -4.61 -7.21 -10.75
C ASP A 22 -4.47 -8.69 -10.35
N ASP A 23 -3.34 -9.08 -9.77
CA ASP A 23 -3.08 -10.46 -9.41
C ASP A 23 -3.77 -10.80 -8.08
N THR A 24 -4.73 -11.73 -8.11
CA THR A 24 -5.51 -12.11 -6.94
C THR A 24 -4.70 -12.83 -5.85
N ARG A 25 -3.50 -13.29 -6.17
CA ARG A 25 -2.59 -13.94 -5.21
C ARG A 25 -1.76 -12.93 -4.43
N ILE A 26 -1.78 -11.66 -4.82
CA ILE A 26 -0.93 -10.62 -4.24
C ILE A 26 -1.79 -9.63 -3.45
N ALA A 27 -1.55 -9.56 -2.15
CA ALA A 27 -2.19 -8.56 -1.30
C ALA A 27 -1.59 -7.18 -1.57
N HIS A 28 -2.43 -6.15 -1.58
CA HIS A 28 -1.97 -4.80 -1.77
C HIS A 28 -2.86 -3.78 -1.06
N VAL A 29 -2.29 -2.62 -0.77
CA VAL A 29 -3.01 -1.40 -0.40
C VAL A 29 -2.43 -0.27 -1.24
N VAL A 30 -3.27 0.46 -1.95
CA VAL A 30 -2.89 1.64 -2.71
C VAL A 30 -3.65 2.83 -2.16
N ALA A 31 -2.93 3.86 -1.74
CA ALA A 31 -3.52 5.07 -1.20
C ALA A 31 -2.98 6.32 -1.90
N HIS A 32 -3.88 7.27 -2.17
CA HIS A 32 -3.56 8.60 -2.68
C HIS A 32 -3.91 9.61 -1.61
N GLY A 33 -2.91 10.34 -1.11
CA GLY A 33 -3.12 11.19 0.04
C GLY A 33 -3.60 10.36 1.24
N HIS A 34 -4.73 10.76 1.82
CA HIS A 34 -5.32 10.03 2.94
C HIS A 34 -6.55 9.21 2.54
N ARG A 35 -6.58 8.76 1.28
CA ARG A 35 -7.69 7.99 0.73
C ARG A 35 -7.20 6.68 0.14
N ILE A 36 -7.83 5.58 0.53
CA ILE A 36 -7.51 4.25 0.01
C ILE A 36 -8.25 4.06 -1.31
N LEU A 37 -7.51 3.83 -2.38
CA LEU A 37 -8.07 3.67 -3.72
C LEU A 37 -8.29 2.22 -4.10
N SER A 38 -7.47 1.32 -3.58
CA SER A 38 -7.55 -0.10 -3.91
C SER A 38 -6.91 -0.91 -2.80
N HIS A 39 -7.49 -2.06 -2.50
CA HIS A 39 -6.89 -3.00 -1.56
C HIS A 39 -7.33 -4.44 -1.87
N ARG A 40 -6.49 -5.38 -1.46
CA ARG A 40 -6.78 -6.80 -1.57
C ARG A 40 -6.08 -7.54 -0.43
N THR A 41 -6.80 -8.45 0.20
CA THR A 41 -6.22 -9.35 1.19
C THR A 41 -6.05 -10.76 0.60
N VAL A 42 -5.27 -11.57 1.29
CA VAL A 42 -5.10 -12.99 0.98
C VAL A 42 -5.31 -13.79 2.27
N PRO A 43 -5.55 -15.11 2.17
CA PRO A 43 -5.70 -15.91 3.39
C PRO A 43 -4.50 -15.77 4.33
N GLY A 44 -4.78 -15.60 5.63
CA GLY A 44 -3.76 -15.42 6.65
C GLY A 44 -3.35 -13.98 6.89
N LEU A 45 -3.84 -13.04 6.10
CA LEU A 45 -3.59 -11.61 6.30
C LEU A 45 -4.88 -10.89 6.66
N ARG A 46 -4.83 -10.10 7.75
CA ARG A 46 -5.90 -9.15 8.07
C ARG A 46 -5.38 -7.74 7.85
N VAL A 47 -6.19 -6.94 7.17
CA VAL A 47 -5.91 -5.53 6.88
C VAL A 47 -7.01 -4.70 7.50
N ASP A 48 -6.66 -3.79 8.39
CA ASP A 48 -7.60 -2.90 9.05
C ASP A 48 -7.09 -1.46 8.87
N MET A 49 -7.77 -0.70 8.03
CA MET A 49 -7.35 0.66 7.64
C MET A 49 -8.44 1.66 7.94
N GLU A 50 -8.02 2.81 8.48
CA GLU A 50 -8.89 3.93 8.76
C GLU A 50 -8.39 5.18 8.04
N GLU A 51 -9.28 5.83 7.30
CA GLU A 51 -9.01 7.10 6.64
C GLU A 51 -9.43 8.24 7.56
N THR A 52 -8.50 9.15 7.80
CA THR A 52 -8.79 10.39 8.53
C THR A 52 -8.35 11.60 7.68
N PRO A 53 -8.81 12.82 7.99
CA PRO A 53 -8.35 14.00 7.25
C PRO A 53 -6.83 14.21 7.34
N ASP A 54 -6.19 13.75 8.40
CA ASP A 54 -4.79 14.02 8.69
C ASP A 54 -3.87 12.83 8.46
N ALA A 55 -4.40 11.62 8.33
CA ALA A 55 -3.59 10.42 8.20
C ALA A 55 -4.39 9.22 7.73
N ILE A 56 -3.69 8.22 7.22
CA ILE A 56 -4.20 6.86 7.13
C ILE A 56 -3.58 6.09 8.30
N ILE A 57 -4.43 5.44 9.10
CA ILE A 57 -4.01 4.66 10.25
C ILE A 57 -4.44 3.22 10.02
N GLY A 58 -3.50 2.28 10.15
CA GLY A 58 -3.86 0.92 9.87
C GLY A 58 -3.03 -0.12 10.57
N LYS A 59 -3.51 -1.37 10.46
CA LYS A 59 -2.82 -2.55 10.93
C LYS A 59 -2.80 -3.60 9.83
N LEU A 60 -1.64 -4.23 9.69
CA LEU A 60 -1.50 -5.48 8.96
C LEU A 60 -1.20 -6.57 10.00
N ILE A 61 -2.03 -7.60 10.03
CA ILE A 61 -1.82 -8.71 10.96
C ILE A 61 -1.65 -9.97 10.13
N VAL A 62 -0.45 -10.57 10.21
CA VAL A 62 -0.20 -11.89 9.63
C VAL A 62 -0.48 -12.91 10.72
N GLU A 63 -1.49 -13.76 10.49
CA GLU A 63 -2.00 -14.65 11.51
C GLU A 63 -1.00 -15.76 11.86
N ALA A 64 -1.16 -16.33 13.05
CA ALA A 64 -0.24 -17.36 13.54
C ALA A 64 -0.15 -18.53 12.55
N GLY A 65 1.08 -18.92 12.22
CA GLY A 65 1.36 -20.02 11.30
C GLY A 65 1.13 -19.72 9.83
N ALA A 66 0.63 -18.52 9.49
CA ALA A 66 0.39 -18.16 8.10
C ALA A 66 1.71 -17.98 7.34
N GLN A 67 1.75 -18.50 6.11
CA GLN A 67 2.90 -18.31 5.21
C GLN A 67 2.38 -17.66 3.94
N ILE A 68 2.72 -16.39 3.74
CA ILE A 68 2.27 -15.63 2.59
C ILE A 68 3.40 -15.60 1.57
N ALA A 69 3.22 -16.33 0.47
CA ALA A 69 4.27 -16.58 -0.50
C ALA A 69 4.64 -15.33 -1.30
N GLN A 70 3.65 -14.51 -1.66
CA GLN A 70 3.87 -13.31 -2.46
C GLN A 70 4.05 -12.09 -1.56
N PRO A 71 4.94 -11.15 -1.91
CA PRO A 71 5.08 -9.93 -1.12
C PRO A 71 3.75 -9.15 -1.03
N ILE A 72 3.51 -8.57 0.14
CA ILE A 72 2.39 -7.65 0.36
C ILE A 72 2.86 -6.27 -0.08
N HIS A 73 2.17 -5.67 -1.03
CA HIS A 73 2.54 -4.37 -1.60
C HIS A 73 1.76 -3.24 -0.96
N MET A 74 2.46 -2.24 -0.45
CA MET A 74 1.87 -1.03 0.11
C MET A 74 2.36 0.15 -0.74
N CYS A 75 1.45 0.72 -1.52
CA CYS A 75 1.77 1.78 -2.47
C CYS A 75 1.11 3.08 -2.00
N PHE A 76 1.92 4.04 -1.59
CA PHE A 76 1.45 5.33 -1.10
C PHE A 76 1.96 6.45 -1.97
N GLY A 77 1.10 7.39 -2.34
CA GLY A 77 1.55 8.45 -3.20
C GLY A 77 0.59 9.62 -3.34
N LEU A 78 1.04 10.57 -4.12
CA LEU A 78 0.29 11.76 -4.49
C LEU A 78 0.50 12.00 -5.99
N ALA A 79 -0.60 12.08 -6.74
CA ALA A 79 -0.57 12.38 -8.17
C ALA A 79 -0.53 13.89 -8.44
N HIS A 80 -0.51 14.71 -7.39
CA HIS A 80 -0.47 16.16 -7.48
C HIS A 80 0.92 16.68 -7.18
N PRO A 81 1.31 17.88 -7.76
CA PRO A 81 2.63 18.47 -7.48
C PRO A 81 2.86 18.84 -6.03
N THR A 82 1.79 19.16 -5.30
CA THR A 82 1.85 19.54 -3.89
C THR A 82 0.89 18.69 -3.08
N GLY A 83 1.12 18.57 -1.80
CA GLY A 83 0.25 17.86 -0.90
C GLY A 83 0.99 17.28 0.28
N LYS A 84 0.23 16.62 1.16
CA LYS A 84 0.74 15.98 2.35
C LYS A 84 0.13 14.59 2.46
N GLN A 85 0.96 13.62 2.82
CA GLN A 85 0.51 12.27 3.11
C GLN A 85 1.17 11.79 4.39
N GLN A 86 0.35 11.35 5.35
CA GLN A 86 0.82 10.78 6.61
C GLN A 86 0.23 9.39 6.77
N ILE A 87 1.10 8.41 6.92
CA ILE A 87 0.72 7.01 7.01
C ILE A 87 1.27 6.44 8.31
N LYS A 88 0.40 5.81 9.09
CA LYS A 88 0.77 5.14 10.34
C LYS A 88 0.27 3.71 10.26
N ILE A 89 1.19 2.78 10.02
CA ILE A 89 0.86 1.37 9.85
C ILE A 89 1.58 0.56 10.91
N ASP A 90 0.82 -0.24 11.66
CA ASP A 90 1.34 -1.24 12.59
C ASP A 90 1.31 -2.60 11.90
N VAL A 91 2.46 -3.23 11.78
CA VAL A 91 2.57 -4.57 11.17
C VAL A 91 2.84 -5.56 12.29
N GLN A 92 1.93 -6.53 12.46
CA GLN A 92 2.04 -7.56 13.48
C GLN A 92 2.21 -8.93 12.82
N MET A 93 3.31 -9.58 13.14
CA MET A 93 3.59 -10.96 12.72
C MET A 93 3.35 -11.86 13.92
N LEU A 94 2.28 -12.65 13.89
CA LEU A 94 1.96 -13.55 14.98
C LEU A 94 2.85 -14.80 14.93
N GLU A 95 2.79 -15.63 15.97
CA GLU A 95 3.70 -16.77 16.13
C GLU A 95 3.73 -17.68 14.90
N GLY A 96 4.94 -17.93 14.38
CA GLY A 96 5.13 -18.79 13.21
C GLY A 96 4.75 -18.19 11.88
N ALA A 97 4.33 -16.91 11.84
CA ALA A 97 3.95 -16.24 10.61
C ALA A 97 5.17 -15.87 9.78
N GLN A 98 5.03 -15.98 8.46
CA GLN A 98 6.05 -15.56 7.50
C GLN A 98 5.40 -14.75 6.38
N ALA A 99 5.91 -13.55 6.14
CA ALA A 99 5.47 -12.69 5.05
C ALA A 99 6.54 -11.64 4.77
N ARG A 100 6.47 -11.07 3.56
CA ARG A 100 7.28 -9.91 3.19
C ARG A 100 6.36 -8.75 2.87
N VAL A 101 6.72 -7.58 3.32
CA VAL A 101 5.99 -6.34 3.03
C VAL A 101 6.93 -5.42 2.26
N LEU A 102 6.47 -4.97 1.09
CA LEU A 102 7.19 -4.02 0.26
C LEU A 102 6.40 -2.72 0.19
N SER A 103 7.06 -1.62 0.49
CA SER A 103 6.46 -0.30 0.46
C SER A 103 7.01 0.50 -0.71
N HIS A 104 6.12 1.13 -1.46
CA HIS A 104 6.47 1.98 -2.60
C HIS A 104 5.90 3.38 -2.39
N CYS A 105 6.75 4.40 -2.53
CA CYS A 105 6.33 5.79 -2.42
C CYS A 105 6.30 6.40 -3.82
N LEU A 106 5.13 6.89 -4.23
CA LEU A 106 4.85 7.26 -5.61
C LEU A 106 4.48 8.75 -5.69
N PHE A 107 5.45 9.58 -6.03
CA PHE A 107 5.28 11.04 -6.13
C PHE A 107 5.75 11.53 -7.50
N PRO A 108 5.04 11.14 -8.60
CA PRO A 108 5.55 11.36 -9.96
C PRO A 108 5.67 12.84 -10.36
N PHE A 109 4.90 13.73 -9.74
CA PHE A 109 4.86 15.15 -10.10
C PHE A 109 5.26 16.06 -8.95
N ALA A 110 5.93 15.53 -7.93
CA ALA A 110 6.20 16.27 -6.69
C ALA A 110 7.05 17.52 -6.93
N GLN A 111 6.56 18.65 -6.43
CA GLN A 111 7.29 19.90 -6.33
C GLN A 111 7.42 20.34 -4.87
N ALA A 112 6.34 20.18 -4.09
CA ALA A 112 6.30 20.48 -2.67
C ALA A 112 5.38 19.48 -1.98
N ALA A 113 5.80 18.19 -1.92
CA ALA A 113 5.04 17.14 -1.28
C ALA A 113 5.71 16.74 0.03
N GLU A 114 4.88 16.37 1.01
CA GLU A 114 5.32 15.90 2.33
C GLU A 114 4.72 14.54 2.62
N HIS A 115 5.57 13.64 3.07
CA HIS A 115 5.18 12.26 3.35
C HIS A 115 5.66 11.81 4.72
#